data_c51a49d6d42cfa9a42e6305130df7b98
#
_entry.id   c51a49d6d42cfa9a42e6305130df7b98
#
_cell.length_a   1.000
_cell.length_b   1.000
_cell.length_c   1.000
_cell.angle_alpha   90.00
_cell.angle_beta   90.00
_cell.angle_gamma   90.00
#
_symmetry.space_group_name_H-M   'P 1'
#
loop_
_entity.id
_entity.type
_entity.pdbx_description
1 polymer ?
#
loop_
_entity_poly.entity_id
_entity_poly.type
_entity_poly.pdbx_seq_one_letter_code
_entity_poly.pdbx_strand_id
1 'polypeptide(L)'
;MSQLIMIIARIDDLDNPEQLTELWRRAMPTVELAGLAPEQYLNEVEETVMAVGWEAMRNLLVEQWRLTDQMLVARFRQEQVGAMSGDGYDPLKVASRLGVVYLPRQVCYLSGQAHHILPGNQGLPAHAGQVTTRGLQEWACLLPQDLPFGTAERLLGWMTHDPETVSETQLRRWVCRHGQLIRQAEQDEVKALQQRPNLTGLKAQLCQAGTPHRPAAWAVELNQAVETALAQRNPQPPEGVTATDWERVMQVRQAETTTSAEQLRRLGPQVQPGEVVASVDEIQVRRPQKRRFLELGTAYVRTADGYRYLSGSIALVLSQLFLLLVLCGGGVSAKVILLGDGARWISHFFQERLAGWPWVSLILDWYHCRKKCYDLTSLICYGRKAKAELLGLLLSHLWRGQVAEAIDILEEYRPQTKNLEKLDELITYLDKRRAYIPNYRQRRAQRQYIGSAHVEKGNDLIVARRQKHQGMHWSEQTSHALAALRTLLLNDGWDLYWQKHQVLPLAIQTST
;
A
#
# COMPACT_ATOMS: atom_id res chain seq x y z
N MET A 1 -0.79 -47.95 -6.03
CA MET A 1 0.28 -47.33 -5.22
C MET A 1 1.66 -47.86 -5.49
N SER A 2 1.88 -49.19 -5.52
CA SER A 2 3.22 -49.77 -5.73
C SER A 2 3.90 -49.42 -7.08
N GLN A 3 3.15 -49.22 -8.16
CA GLN A 3 3.72 -48.86 -9.46
C GLN A 3 4.17 -47.40 -9.58
N LEU A 4 3.46 -46.44 -8.93
CA LEU A 4 3.85 -45.04 -8.90
C LEU A 4 5.14 -44.82 -8.08
N ILE A 5 5.29 -45.55 -6.98
CA ILE A 5 6.52 -45.50 -6.17
C ILE A 5 7.73 -46.00 -6.93
N MET A 6 7.55 -47.05 -7.77
CA MET A 6 8.62 -47.57 -8.66
C MET A 6 9.02 -46.60 -9.76
N ILE A 7 8.09 -45.74 -10.24
CA ILE A 7 8.41 -44.71 -11.23
C ILE A 7 9.32 -43.64 -10.62
N ILE A 8 9.02 -43.18 -9.39
CA ILE A 8 9.78 -42.15 -8.69
C ILE A 8 11.21 -42.61 -8.37
N ALA A 9 11.39 -43.88 -7.96
CA ALA A 9 12.70 -44.46 -7.66
C ALA A 9 13.65 -44.58 -8.87
N ARG A 10 13.16 -44.36 -10.09
CA ARG A 10 13.95 -44.43 -11.34
C ARG A 10 14.15 -43.12 -12.05
N ILE A 11 13.75 -41.99 -11.44
CA ILE A 11 13.91 -40.65 -12.04
C ILE A 11 15.39 -40.27 -12.19
N ASP A 12 16.25 -40.75 -11.31
CA ASP A 12 17.71 -40.51 -11.40
C ASP A 12 18.37 -41.19 -12.63
N ASP A 13 17.69 -42.16 -13.26
CA ASP A 13 18.17 -42.85 -14.46
C ASP A 13 17.55 -42.32 -15.77
N LEU A 14 16.75 -41.24 -15.71
CA LEU A 14 15.99 -40.72 -16.85
C LEU A 14 16.68 -39.54 -17.53
N ASP A 15 17.59 -39.82 -18.43
CA ASP A 15 18.22 -38.81 -19.30
C ASP A 15 17.33 -38.36 -20.48
N ASN A 16 16.10 -38.92 -20.62
CA ASN A 16 15.26 -38.69 -21.78
C ASN A 16 13.79 -38.37 -21.39
N PRO A 17 13.22 -37.22 -21.82
CA PRO A 17 11.82 -36.85 -21.61
C PRO A 17 10.81 -37.88 -22.17
N GLU A 18 11.17 -38.64 -23.24
CA GLU A 18 10.30 -39.65 -23.81
C GLU A 18 10.12 -40.86 -22.88
N GLN A 19 11.16 -41.24 -22.16
CA GLN A 19 11.07 -42.31 -21.15
C GLN A 19 10.17 -41.90 -19.98
N LEU A 20 10.22 -40.66 -19.57
CA LEU A 20 9.31 -40.12 -18.55
C LEU A 20 7.86 -40.19 -19.02
N THR A 21 7.59 -39.78 -20.25
CA THR A 21 6.26 -39.83 -20.85
C THR A 21 5.72 -41.27 -20.94
N GLU A 22 6.57 -42.23 -21.29
CA GLU A 22 6.18 -43.64 -21.36
C GLU A 22 5.89 -44.25 -19.96
N LEU A 23 6.68 -43.87 -18.95
CA LEU A 23 6.42 -44.26 -17.59
C LEU A 23 5.09 -43.68 -17.04
N TRP A 24 4.82 -42.39 -17.34
CA TRP A 24 3.54 -41.79 -17.03
C TRP A 24 2.38 -42.49 -17.73
N ARG A 25 2.52 -42.81 -19.02
CA ARG A 25 1.50 -43.52 -19.78
C ARG A 25 1.17 -44.90 -19.19
N ARG A 26 2.16 -45.61 -18.67
CA ARG A 26 1.98 -46.91 -17.99
C ARG A 26 1.39 -46.78 -16.59
N ALA A 27 1.62 -45.67 -15.90
CA ALA A 27 1.11 -45.43 -14.56
C ALA A 27 -0.31 -44.87 -14.55
N MET A 28 -0.77 -44.27 -15.65
CA MET A 28 -2.10 -43.71 -15.75
C MET A 28 -3.15 -44.83 -15.75
N PRO A 29 -4.19 -44.71 -14.89
CA PRO A 29 -5.31 -45.65 -14.93
C PRO A 29 -6.07 -45.48 -16.26
N THR A 30 -6.64 -46.54 -16.73
CA THR A 30 -7.58 -46.49 -17.84
C THR A 30 -8.88 -45.82 -17.34
N VAL A 31 -9.32 -44.77 -18.04
CA VAL A 31 -10.56 -44.10 -17.72
C VAL A 31 -11.75 -45.00 -18.08
N GLU A 32 -12.61 -45.29 -17.13
CA GLU A 32 -13.83 -46.06 -17.37
C GLU A 32 -14.90 -45.12 -17.96
N LEU A 33 -15.20 -45.28 -19.24
CA LEU A 33 -16.19 -44.47 -19.95
C LEU A 33 -17.59 -45.13 -19.96
N ALA A 34 -17.71 -46.33 -19.40
CA ALA A 34 -18.98 -47.06 -19.37
C ALA A 34 -20.04 -46.30 -18.53
N GLY A 35 -21.16 -46.01 -19.17
CA GLY A 35 -22.27 -45.28 -18.53
C GLY A 35 -22.21 -43.78 -18.56
N LEU A 36 -21.15 -43.18 -19.10
CA LEU A 36 -21.04 -41.74 -19.30
C LEU A 36 -21.61 -41.29 -20.64
N ALA A 37 -22.14 -40.09 -20.72
CA ALA A 37 -22.48 -39.45 -21.97
C ALA A 37 -21.19 -38.97 -22.68
N PRO A 38 -21.11 -38.94 -24.02
CA PRO A 38 -19.87 -38.58 -24.76
C PRO A 38 -19.32 -37.20 -24.38
N GLU A 39 -20.16 -36.23 -24.03
CA GLU A 39 -19.77 -34.90 -23.58
C GLU A 39 -19.07 -34.87 -22.19
N GLN A 40 -19.14 -35.98 -21.46
CA GLN A 40 -18.49 -36.14 -20.15
C GLN A 40 -17.12 -36.81 -20.25
N TYR A 41 -16.78 -37.43 -21.40
CA TYR A 41 -15.53 -38.20 -21.54
C TYR A 41 -14.28 -37.33 -21.27
N LEU A 42 -14.23 -36.14 -21.84
CA LEU A 42 -13.07 -35.25 -21.64
C LEU A 42 -12.91 -34.82 -20.19
N ASN A 43 -14.03 -34.52 -19.52
CA ASN A 43 -14.02 -34.12 -18.10
C ASN A 43 -13.51 -35.26 -17.22
N GLU A 44 -13.92 -36.51 -17.48
CA GLU A 44 -13.47 -37.67 -16.72
C GLU A 44 -11.99 -37.96 -16.96
N VAL A 45 -11.51 -37.77 -18.19
CA VAL A 45 -10.07 -37.85 -18.50
C VAL A 45 -9.31 -36.77 -17.76
N GLU A 46 -9.77 -35.53 -17.77
CA GLU A 46 -9.13 -34.42 -17.07
C GLU A 46 -9.05 -34.68 -15.56
N GLU A 47 -10.16 -35.06 -14.91
CA GLU A 47 -10.22 -35.36 -13.47
C GLU A 47 -9.26 -36.50 -13.11
N THR A 48 -9.20 -37.57 -13.94
CA THR A 48 -8.28 -38.69 -13.73
C THR A 48 -6.81 -38.21 -13.79
N VAL A 49 -6.47 -37.44 -14.83
CA VAL A 49 -5.10 -36.91 -15.01
C VAL A 49 -4.73 -36.00 -13.84
N MET A 50 -5.63 -35.13 -13.44
CA MET A 50 -5.41 -34.21 -12.29
C MET A 50 -5.20 -34.97 -10.99
N ALA A 51 -6.05 -35.93 -10.66
CA ALA A 51 -5.95 -36.74 -9.45
C ALA A 51 -4.61 -37.51 -9.36
N VAL A 52 -4.21 -38.19 -10.45
CA VAL A 52 -2.94 -38.90 -10.50
C VAL A 52 -1.75 -37.96 -10.45
N GLY A 53 -1.83 -36.84 -11.18
CA GLY A 53 -0.78 -35.79 -11.20
C GLY A 53 -0.51 -35.19 -9.82
N TRP A 54 -1.56 -34.84 -9.10
CA TRP A 54 -1.43 -34.29 -7.76
C TRP A 54 -0.84 -35.31 -6.77
N GLU A 55 -1.28 -36.56 -6.83
CA GLU A 55 -0.72 -37.64 -5.97
C GLU A 55 0.75 -37.88 -6.28
N ALA A 56 1.13 -37.89 -7.56
CA ALA A 56 2.52 -38.02 -7.96
C ALA A 56 3.39 -36.87 -7.44
N MET A 57 2.92 -35.62 -7.54
CA MET A 57 3.65 -34.45 -7.02
C MET A 57 3.81 -34.52 -5.50
N ARG A 58 2.78 -34.95 -4.75
CA ARG A 58 2.88 -35.17 -3.30
C ARG A 58 3.95 -36.22 -2.97
N ASN A 59 3.96 -37.34 -3.67
CA ASN A 59 4.94 -38.40 -3.47
C ASN A 59 6.37 -37.92 -3.81
N LEU A 60 6.55 -37.14 -4.88
CA LEU A 60 7.84 -36.52 -5.19
C LEU A 60 8.33 -35.60 -4.06
N LEU A 61 7.45 -34.79 -3.49
CA LEU A 61 7.80 -33.93 -2.35
C LEU A 61 8.26 -34.76 -1.14
N VAL A 62 7.58 -35.86 -0.84
CA VAL A 62 7.93 -36.75 0.26
C VAL A 62 9.27 -37.43 0.03
N GLU A 63 9.55 -37.90 -1.19
CA GLU A 63 10.83 -38.53 -1.54
C GLU A 63 12.00 -37.55 -1.52
N GLN A 64 11.82 -36.34 -2.06
CA GLN A 64 12.85 -35.29 -1.92
C GLN A 64 13.12 -34.92 -0.48
N TRP A 65 12.09 -34.89 0.35
CA TRP A 65 12.27 -34.70 1.79
C TRP A 65 13.03 -35.87 2.42
N ARG A 66 12.74 -37.12 2.06
CA ARG A 66 13.44 -38.31 2.58
C ARG A 66 14.95 -38.24 2.30
N LEU A 67 15.35 -37.86 1.10
CA LEU A 67 16.74 -37.64 0.75
C LEU A 67 17.37 -36.53 1.62
N THR A 68 16.65 -35.42 1.80
CA THR A 68 17.09 -34.31 2.66
C THR A 68 17.26 -34.77 4.11
N ASP A 69 16.30 -35.51 4.67
CA ASP A 69 16.37 -36.08 6.03
C ASP A 69 17.56 -37.00 6.19
N GLN A 70 17.83 -37.89 5.22
CA GLN A 70 19.02 -38.74 5.23
C GLN A 70 20.33 -37.95 5.28
N MET A 71 20.42 -36.85 4.51
CA MET A 71 21.59 -35.94 4.54
C MET A 71 21.75 -35.30 5.94
N LEU A 72 20.65 -34.82 6.54
CA LEU A 72 20.67 -34.23 7.88
C LEU A 72 21.04 -35.24 8.97
N VAL A 73 20.57 -36.47 8.84
CA VAL A 73 20.95 -37.60 9.73
C VAL A 73 22.42 -37.93 9.58
N ALA A 74 22.93 -38.03 8.36
CA ALA A 74 24.36 -38.31 8.11
C ALA A 74 25.25 -37.22 8.72
N ARG A 75 24.87 -35.95 8.51
CA ARG A 75 25.56 -34.79 9.11
C ARG A 75 25.51 -34.84 10.63
N PHE A 76 24.37 -35.09 11.24
CA PHE A 76 24.21 -35.23 12.67
C PHE A 76 25.14 -36.32 13.27
N ARG A 77 25.25 -37.45 12.59
CA ARG A 77 26.14 -38.56 12.99
C ARG A 77 27.62 -38.20 12.92
N GLN A 78 27.99 -37.34 11.96
CA GLN A 78 29.37 -36.83 11.84
C GLN A 78 29.71 -35.81 12.93
N GLU A 79 28.75 -34.96 13.28
CA GLU A 79 28.96 -33.87 14.26
C GLU A 79 28.84 -34.36 15.71
N GLN A 80 28.09 -35.41 15.97
CA GLN A 80 27.82 -35.92 17.34
C GLN A 80 28.43 -37.30 17.56
N VAL A 81 29.47 -37.35 18.40
CA VAL A 81 30.11 -38.60 18.78
C VAL A 81 29.14 -39.51 19.54
N GLY A 82 29.00 -40.76 19.11
CA GLY A 82 28.08 -41.73 19.71
C GLY A 82 26.64 -41.62 19.27
N ALA A 83 26.36 -40.83 18.22
CA ALA A 83 25.03 -40.77 17.59
C ALA A 83 24.74 -42.07 16.82
N MET A 84 23.55 -42.63 17.02
CA MET A 84 23.03 -43.82 16.36
C MET A 84 21.69 -43.51 15.68
N SER A 85 21.46 -44.06 14.49
CA SER A 85 20.14 -44.00 13.86
C SER A 85 19.27 -45.14 14.41
N GLY A 86 18.03 -44.85 14.73
CA GLY A 86 17.00 -45.85 14.98
C GLY A 86 16.35 -46.31 13.65
N ASP A 87 15.63 -47.43 13.76
CA ASP A 87 14.92 -48.00 12.59
C ASP A 87 13.55 -47.32 12.32
N GLY A 88 13.14 -46.40 13.16
CA GLY A 88 11.84 -45.74 13.13
C GLY A 88 11.86 -44.35 12.47
N TYR A 89 10.70 -43.96 11.92
CA TYR A 89 10.40 -42.64 11.45
C TYR A 89 9.27 -42.01 12.26
N ASP A 90 9.38 -40.74 12.55
CA ASP A 90 8.32 -39.91 13.15
C ASP A 90 7.76 -38.99 12.05
N PRO A 91 6.57 -39.27 11.47
CA PRO A 91 6.01 -38.50 10.39
C PRO A 91 5.50 -37.16 10.89
N LEU A 92 5.88 -36.07 10.20
CA LEU A 92 5.39 -34.72 10.46
C LEU A 92 4.31 -34.34 9.44
N LYS A 93 3.15 -33.93 9.93
CA LYS A 93 2.09 -33.36 9.10
C LYS A 93 2.50 -31.97 8.61
N VAL A 94 2.57 -31.78 7.29
CA VAL A 94 2.93 -30.52 6.63
C VAL A 94 1.85 -30.12 5.65
N ALA A 95 1.35 -28.89 5.78
CA ALA A 95 0.50 -28.28 4.78
C ALA A 95 1.36 -27.54 3.72
N SER A 96 1.14 -27.84 2.46
CA SER A 96 1.91 -27.35 1.33
C SER A 96 0.98 -26.85 0.19
N ARG A 97 1.57 -26.24 -0.84
CA ARG A 97 0.84 -25.92 -2.08
C ARG A 97 0.27 -27.16 -2.80
N LEU A 98 0.76 -28.34 -2.45
CA LEU A 98 0.29 -29.63 -2.98
C LEU A 98 -0.76 -30.30 -2.06
N GLY A 99 -1.24 -29.62 -1.05
CA GLY A 99 -2.12 -30.16 -0.02
C GLY A 99 -1.33 -30.63 1.22
N VAL A 100 -1.96 -31.46 2.04
CA VAL A 100 -1.34 -32.04 3.25
C VAL A 100 -0.48 -33.25 2.87
N VAL A 101 0.75 -33.26 3.35
CA VAL A 101 1.70 -34.35 3.21
C VAL A 101 2.28 -34.74 4.58
N TYR A 102 2.74 -35.98 4.69
CA TYR A 102 3.41 -36.48 5.89
C TYR A 102 4.88 -36.72 5.58
N LEU A 103 5.76 -35.85 6.08
CA LEU A 103 7.19 -35.91 5.86
C LEU A 103 7.83 -36.85 6.90
N PRO A 104 8.48 -37.96 6.47
CA PRO A 104 9.16 -38.86 7.40
C PRO A 104 10.40 -38.18 7.96
N ARG A 105 10.64 -38.30 9.27
CA ARG A 105 11.87 -37.88 9.97
C ARG A 105 12.45 -39.04 10.68
N GLN A 106 13.70 -39.39 10.36
CA GLN A 106 14.38 -40.51 10.98
C GLN A 106 14.68 -40.21 12.44
N VAL A 107 14.37 -41.18 13.31
CA VAL A 107 14.67 -41.11 14.74
C VAL A 107 16.15 -41.43 14.97
N CYS A 108 16.84 -40.59 15.77
CA CYS A 108 18.22 -40.78 16.16
C CYS A 108 18.34 -40.80 17.69
N TYR A 109 19.35 -41.45 18.18
CA TYR A 109 19.68 -41.53 19.60
C TYR A 109 21.12 -41.05 19.83
N LEU A 110 21.34 -40.37 20.96
CA LEU A 110 22.66 -39.98 21.40
C LEU A 110 22.97 -40.75 22.70
N SER A 111 24.16 -41.34 22.78
CA SER A 111 24.59 -42.08 23.96
C SER A 111 24.49 -41.22 25.23
N GLY A 112 23.80 -41.74 26.25
CA GLY A 112 23.59 -41.03 27.51
C GLY A 112 22.38 -40.08 27.56
N GLN A 113 21.61 -39.95 26.47
CA GLN A 113 20.35 -39.18 26.46
C GLN A 113 19.13 -40.10 26.47
N ALA A 114 18.14 -39.74 27.28
CA ALA A 114 16.89 -40.51 27.41
C ALA A 114 15.88 -40.27 26.28
N HIS A 115 16.08 -39.19 25.49
CA HIS A 115 15.14 -38.78 24.45
C HIS A 115 15.74 -38.98 23.06
N HIS A 116 14.88 -39.36 22.12
CA HIS A 116 15.24 -39.41 20.71
C HIS A 116 15.36 -37.99 20.10
N ILE A 117 16.21 -37.89 19.11
CA ILE A 117 16.48 -36.66 18.37
C ILE A 117 15.98 -36.85 16.93
N LEU A 118 15.44 -35.79 16.32
CA LEU A 118 14.97 -35.75 14.95
C LEU A 118 15.81 -34.74 14.15
N PRO A 119 16.93 -35.16 13.55
CA PRO A 119 17.82 -34.25 12.82
C PRO A 119 17.09 -33.50 11.69
N GLY A 120 16.08 -34.13 11.05
CA GLY A 120 15.21 -33.51 10.06
C GLY A 120 14.54 -32.24 10.52
N ASN A 121 14.39 -31.99 11.82
CA ASN A 121 13.87 -30.73 12.36
C ASN A 121 14.74 -29.51 12.01
N GLN A 122 16.04 -29.68 11.74
CA GLN A 122 16.93 -28.60 11.34
C GLN A 122 16.58 -28.03 9.97
N GLY A 123 15.96 -28.83 9.09
CA GLY A 123 15.47 -28.41 7.78
C GLY A 123 14.06 -27.80 7.80
N LEU A 124 13.43 -27.69 8.96
CA LEU A 124 12.05 -27.23 9.11
C LEU A 124 12.00 -25.92 9.92
N PRO A 125 11.04 -25.01 9.64
CA PRO A 125 10.84 -23.86 10.49
C PRO A 125 10.46 -24.30 11.91
N ALA A 126 10.95 -23.56 12.91
CA ALA A 126 10.58 -23.80 14.32
C ALA A 126 9.05 -23.79 14.47
N HIS A 127 8.48 -24.85 15.03
CA HIS A 127 7.04 -25.08 15.10
C HIS A 127 6.61 -25.81 16.37
N ALA A 128 5.38 -25.55 16.77
CA ALA A 128 4.64 -26.37 17.72
C ALA A 128 3.40 -26.89 16.96
N GLY A 129 3.43 -28.15 16.51
CA GLY A 129 2.32 -28.79 15.78
C GLY A 129 2.51 -28.85 14.27
N GLN A 130 1.46 -28.56 13.50
CA GLN A 130 1.47 -28.64 12.03
C GLN A 130 2.38 -27.58 11.41
N VAL A 131 3.32 -28.02 10.59
CA VAL A 131 4.17 -27.15 9.77
C VAL A 131 3.42 -26.75 8.51
N THR A 132 3.69 -25.53 8.05
CA THR A 132 3.15 -25.03 6.78
C THR A 132 4.26 -24.45 5.95
N THR A 133 4.31 -24.83 4.67
CA THR A 133 5.31 -24.28 3.76
C THR A 133 5.11 -22.79 3.53
N ARG A 134 6.21 -22.06 3.34
CA ARG A 134 6.16 -20.63 3.09
C ARG A 134 5.37 -20.29 1.82
N GLY A 135 5.46 -21.12 0.79
CA GLY A 135 4.68 -20.94 -0.44
C GLY A 135 3.16 -21.01 -0.21
N LEU A 136 2.69 -21.91 0.68
CA LEU A 136 1.27 -21.94 1.04
C LEU A 136 0.88 -20.73 1.89
N GLN A 137 1.74 -20.30 2.83
CA GLN A 137 1.51 -19.08 3.61
C GLN A 137 1.43 -17.83 2.71
N GLU A 138 2.20 -17.79 1.64
CA GLU A 138 2.13 -16.72 0.63
C GLU A 138 0.75 -16.66 -0.02
N TRP A 139 0.23 -17.77 -0.55
CA TRP A 139 -1.12 -17.84 -1.11
C TRP A 139 -2.18 -17.49 -0.08
N ALA A 140 -2.01 -17.97 1.15
CA ALA A 140 -2.88 -17.70 2.28
C ALA A 140 -2.89 -16.22 2.72
N CYS A 141 -1.84 -15.46 2.44
CA CYS A 141 -1.78 -14.03 2.66
C CYS A 141 -2.21 -13.19 1.44
N LEU A 142 -2.07 -13.74 0.23
CA LEU A 142 -2.45 -13.06 -1.00
C LEU A 142 -3.96 -13.03 -1.21
N LEU A 143 -4.61 -14.18 -1.15
CA LEU A 143 -6.05 -14.32 -1.45
C LEU A 143 -6.95 -13.44 -0.55
N PRO A 144 -6.75 -13.36 0.78
CA PRO A 144 -7.57 -12.52 1.64
C PRO A 144 -7.40 -11.01 1.43
N GLN A 145 -6.47 -10.57 0.58
CA GLN A 145 -6.36 -9.16 0.21
C GLN A 145 -7.57 -8.66 -0.57
N ASP A 146 -8.19 -9.54 -1.35
CA ASP A 146 -9.34 -9.19 -2.19
C ASP A 146 -10.59 -10.02 -1.83
N LEU A 147 -10.46 -11.15 -1.15
CA LEU A 147 -11.53 -12.11 -0.88
C LEU A 147 -11.86 -12.24 0.62
N PRO A 148 -13.10 -12.58 0.97
CA PRO A 148 -13.45 -13.02 2.32
C PRO A 148 -12.64 -14.26 2.73
N PHE A 149 -12.31 -14.39 4.02
CA PHE A 149 -11.47 -15.49 4.50
C PHE A 149 -12.06 -16.87 4.20
N GLY A 150 -13.37 -17.07 4.39
CA GLY A 150 -14.02 -18.34 4.04
C GLY A 150 -14.05 -18.62 2.53
N THR A 151 -14.05 -17.60 1.67
CA THR A 151 -13.88 -17.79 0.21
C THR A 151 -12.43 -18.15 -0.11
N ALA A 152 -11.46 -17.50 0.53
CA ALA A 152 -10.04 -17.82 0.36
C ALA A 152 -9.72 -19.26 0.82
N GLU A 153 -10.32 -19.73 1.93
CA GLU A 153 -10.23 -21.11 2.40
C GLU A 153 -10.70 -22.10 1.33
N ARG A 154 -11.89 -21.90 0.78
CA ARG A 154 -12.43 -22.77 -0.28
C ARG A 154 -11.57 -22.78 -1.53
N LEU A 155 -11.09 -21.60 -1.98
CA LEU A 155 -10.21 -21.52 -3.15
C LEU A 155 -8.88 -22.24 -2.91
N LEU A 156 -8.30 -22.10 -1.71
CA LEU A 156 -7.09 -22.85 -1.37
C LEU A 156 -7.33 -24.35 -1.36
N GLY A 157 -8.48 -24.82 -0.86
CA GLY A 157 -8.86 -26.23 -0.95
C GLY A 157 -8.91 -26.72 -2.39
N TRP A 158 -9.48 -25.94 -3.31
CA TRP A 158 -9.50 -26.29 -4.74
C TRP A 158 -8.10 -26.23 -5.37
N MET A 159 -7.32 -25.18 -5.10
CA MET A 159 -5.98 -24.99 -5.64
C MET A 159 -4.97 -26.04 -5.16
N THR A 160 -5.16 -26.61 -3.99
CA THR A 160 -4.29 -27.64 -3.40
C THR A 160 -4.84 -29.05 -3.59
N HIS A 161 -6.03 -29.21 -4.18
CA HIS A 161 -6.78 -30.46 -4.27
C HIS A 161 -6.92 -31.16 -2.91
N ASP A 162 -7.07 -30.36 -1.84
CA ASP A 162 -7.20 -30.85 -0.48
C ASP A 162 -7.95 -29.83 0.38
N PRO A 163 -9.22 -30.06 0.69
CA PRO A 163 -10.06 -29.12 1.43
C PRO A 163 -9.59 -28.92 2.90
N GLU A 164 -8.77 -29.83 3.43
CA GLU A 164 -8.28 -29.75 4.82
C GLU A 164 -6.93 -29.03 4.93
N THR A 165 -6.38 -28.53 3.84
CA THR A 165 -5.05 -27.91 3.80
C THR A 165 -4.95 -26.72 4.74
N VAL A 166 -5.97 -25.85 4.77
CA VAL A 166 -5.97 -24.60 5.55
C VAL A 166 -7.39 -24.26 6.03
N SER A 167 -7.54 -23.89 7.29
CA SER A 167 -8.78 -23.35 7.84
C SER A 167 -8.81 -21.81 7.83
N GLU A 168 -10.01 -21.21 7.83
CA GLU A 168 -10.21 -19.76 7.94
C GLU A 168 -9.46 -19.15 9.14
N THR A 169 -9.48 -19.85 10.27
CA THR A 169 -8.77 -19.43 11.48
C THR A 169 -7.26 -19.37 11.24
N GLN A 170 -6.71 -20.32 10.52
CA GLN A 170 -5.30 -20.36 10.20
C GLN A 170 -4.90 -19.28 9.20
N LEU A 171 -5.73 -19.00 8.19
CA LEU A 171 -5.56 -17.86 7.28
C LEU A 171 -5.46 -16.54 8.05
N ARG A 172 -6.38 -16.30 8.98
CA ARG A 172 -6.37 -15.10 9.83
C ARG A 172 -5.08 -14.99 10.65
N ARG A 173 -4.61 -16.11 11.22
CA ARG A 173 -3.36 -16.14 12.00
C ARG A 173 -2.14 -15.79 11.14
N TRP A 174 -2.04 -16.31 9.92
CA TRP A 174 -0.92 -15.99 9.03
C TRP A 174 -0.97 -14.56 8.53
N VAL A 175 -2.13 -14.06 8.12
CA VAL A 175 -2.29 -12.64 7.77
C VAL A 175 -1.83 -11.75 8.91
N CYS A 176 -2.28 -12.01 10.15
CA CYS A 176 -1.87 -11.24 11.31
C CYS A 176 -0.36 -11.35 11.58
N ARG A 177 0.19 -12.58 11.53
CA ARG A 177 1.62 -12.84 11.77
C ARG A 177 2.50 -12.10 10.76
N HIS A 178 2.24 -12.28 9.47
CA HIS A 178 3.05 -11.66 8.42
C HIS A 178 2.88 -10.14 8.38
N GLY A 179 1.65 -9.65 8.56
CA GLY A 179 1.40 -8.21 8.69
C GLY A 179 2.13 -7.59 9.87
N GLN A 180 2.21 -8.27 11.02
CA GLN A 180 2.98 -7.82 12.18
C GLN A 180 4.49 -7.82 11.92
N LEU A 181 5.02 -8.86 11.27
CA LEU A 181 6.45 -8.92 10.90
C LEU A 181 6.83 -7.75 9.98
N ILE A 182 5.99 -7.44 8.98
CA ILE A 182 6.19 -6.30 8.10
C ILE A 182 6.17 -5.00 8.91
N ARG A 183 5.16 -4.80 9.78
CA ARG A 183 5.07 -3.59 10.61
C ARG A 183 6.23 -3.43 11.57
N GLN A 184 6.70 -4.53 12.15
CA GLN A 184 7.88 -4.50 13.02
C GLN A 184 9.12 -4.08 12.25
N ALA A 185 9.36 -4.66 11.09
CA ALA A 185 10.48 -4.28 10.23
C ALA A 185 10.43 -2.81 9.80
N GLU A 186 9.24 -2.30 9.42
CA GLU A 186 9.03 -0.89 9.11
C GLU A 186 9.33 0.03 10.30
N GLN A 187 8.89 -0.35 11.50
CA GLN A 187 9.18 0.41 12.72
C GLN A 187 10.66 0.40 13.08
N ASP A 188 11.33 -0.72 12.91
CA ASP A 188 12.76 -0.86 13.20
C ASP A 188 13.59 -0.08 12.19
N GLU A 189 13.19 -0.07 10.91
CA GLU A 189 13.80 0.80 9.90
C GLU A 189 13.62 2.28 10.23
N VAL A 190 12.42 2.71 10.62
CA VAL A 190 12.15 4.09 11.07
C VAL A 190 13.08 4.47 12.22
N LYS A 191 13.22 3.62 13.24
CA LYS A 191 14.13 3.86 14.38
C LYS A 191 15.59 3.94 13.92
N ALA A 192 16.03 3.01 13.07
CA ALA A 192 17.39 2.99 12.56
C ALA A 192 17.72 4.24 11.73
N LEU A 193 16.79 4.69 10.87
CA LEU A 193 16.93 5.91 10.09
C LEU A 193 16.97 7.16 10.99
N GLN A 194 16.13 7.22 12.02
CA GLN A 194 16.11 8.35 12.97
C GLN A 194 17.41 8.48 13.77
N GLN A 195 18.15 7.39 13.97
CA GLN A 195 19.40 7.34 14.72
C GLN A 195 20.62 7.68 13.84
N ARG A 196 20.48 7.74 12.51
CA ARG A 196 21.62 8.08 11.62
C ARG A 196 22.10 9.50 11.89
N PRO A 197 23.42 9.73 12.12
CA PRO A 197 23.98 11.03 12.48
C PRO A 197 23.63 12.13 11.48
N ASN A 198 23.67 11.84 10.18
CA ASN A 198 23.36 12.79 9.12
C ASN A 198 21.88 13.23 9.13
N LEU A 199 20.96 12.33 9.46
CA LEU A 199 19.53 12.63 9.57
C LEU A 199 19.21 13.35 10.89
N THR A 200 19.90 13.02 11.97
CA THR A 200 19.74 13.70 13.27
C THR A 200 20.21 15.15 13.18
N GLY A 201 21.36 15.40 12.56
CA GLY A 201 21.88 16.75 12.33
C GLY A 201 20.96 17.57 11.40
N LEU A 202 20.50 16.99 10.30
CA LEU A 202 19.55 17.62 9.38
C LEU A 202 18.22 17.93 10.08
N LYS A 203 17.68 16.99 10.87
CA LYS A 203 16.47 17.20 11.67
C LYS A 203 16.61 18.37 12.65
N ALA A 204 17.75 18.48 13.34
CA ALA A 204 18.03 19.58 14.26
C ALA A 204 18.08 20.92 13.52
N GLN A 205 18.76 20.99 12.37
CA GLN A 205 18.81 22.19 11.53
C GLN A 205 17.44 22.60 11.00
N LEU A 206 16.64 21.63 10.53
CA LEU A 206 15.30 21.87 10.00
C LEU A 206 14.29 22.27 11.09
N CYS A 207 14.46 21.74 12.31
CA CYS A 207 13.61 22.14 13.46
C CYS A 207 13.98 23.52 14.03
N GLN A 208 15.24 23.98 13.87
CA GLN A 208 15.67 25.31 14.30
C GLN A 208 15.20 26.42 13.37
N ALA A 209 14.89 26.11 12.12
CA ALA A 209 14.35 27.06 11.16
C ALA A 209 12.86 27.44 11.40
N GLY A 210 12.30 27.09 12.53
CA GLY A 210 10.90 27.09 12.95
C GLY A 210 10.13 28.40 12.99
N THR A 211 10.13 29.17 11.92
CA THR A 211 9.09 30.16 11.64
C THR A 211 8.05 29.53 10.72
N PRO A 212 6.75 29.54 11.10
CA PRO A 212 5.72 29.04 10.21
C PRO A 212 5.80 29.79 8.87
N HIS A 213 5.94 29.06 7.78
CA HIS A 213 5.89 29.64 6.45
C HIS A 213 4.46 30.16 6.22
N ARG A 214 4.21 31.38 6.66
CA ARG A 214 3.13 32.20 6.12
C ARG A 214 3.66 32.76 4.81
N PRO A 215 2.93 32.67 3.69
CA PRO A 215 3.24 33.50 2.55
C PRO A 215 3.37 34.93 3.07
N ALA A 216 4.51 35.55 2.84
CA ALA A 216 4.67 36.93 3.27
C ALA A 216 3.51 37.74 2.68
N ALA A 217 2.98 38.71 3.40
CA ALA A 217 1.88 39.54 2.90
C ALA A 217 2.17 40.06 1.49
N TRP A 218 3.44 40.38 1.20
CA TRP A 218 3.91 40.77 -0.13
C TRP A 218 3.65 39.72 -1.25
N ALA A 219 3.68 38.43 -0.92
CA ALA A 219 3.44 37.38 -1.95
C ALA A 219 1.95 37.30 -2.30
N VAL A 220 1.07 37.59 -1.38
CA VAL A 220 -0.38 37.67 -1.61
C VAL A 220 -0.70 38.91 -2.45
N GLU A 221 -0.14 40.07 -2.07
CA GLU A 221 -0.28 41.33 -2.80
C GLU A 221 0.30 41.25 -4.22
N LEU A 222 1.46 40.59 -4.36
CA LEU A 222 2.08 40.36 -5.66
C LEU A 222 1.24 39.47 -6.58
N ASN A 223 0.66 38.41 -6.06
CA ASN A 223 -0.26 37.55 -6.82
C ASN A 223 -1.51 38.33 -7.28
N GLN A 224 -2.05 39.17 -6.43
CA GLN A 224 -3.20 40.01 -6.74
C GLN A 224 -2.84 41.07 -7.81
N ALA A 225 -1.67 41.69 -7.72
CA ALA A 225 -1.16 42.60 -8.73
C ALA A 225 -0.94 41.90 -10.09
N VAL A 226 -0.41 40.70 -10.11
CA VAL A 226 -0.24 39.86 -11.31
C VAL A 226 -1.59 39.53 -11.95
N GLU A 227 -2.59 39.07 -11.19
CA GLU A 227 -3.93 38.79 -11.73
C GLU A 227 -4.62 40.04 -12.28
N THR A 228 -4.46 41.20 -11.61
CA THR A 228 -4.99 42.49 -12.09
C THR A 228 -4.31 42.92 -13.37
N ALA A 229 -2.99 42.74 -13.47
CA ALA A 229 -2.24 43.05 -14.71
C ALA A 229 -2.66 42.15 -15.87
N LEU A 230 -2.86 40.84 -15.61
CA LEU A 230 -3.32 39.88 -16.63
C LEU A 230 -4.74 40.13 -17.17
N ALA A 231 -5.57 40.85 -16.43
CA ALA A 231 -6.92 41.25 -16.88
C ALA A 231 -6.88 42.39 -17.90
N GLN A 232 -5.77 43.09 -18.06
CA GLN A 232 -5.61 44.17 -18.99
C GLN A 232 -5.44 43.69 -20.44
N ARG A 233 -5.81 44.53 -21.42
CA ARG A 233 -5.70 44.21 -22.86
C ARG A 233 -4.24 44.03 -23.30
N ASN A 234 -3.32 44.83 -22.75
CA ASN A 234 -1.86 44.72 -22.94
C ASN A 234 -1.20 44.59 -21.56
N PRO A 235 -1.08 43.37 -21.04
CA PRO A 235 -0.58 43.17 -19.69
C PRO A 235 0.90 43.53 -19.58
N GLN A 236 1.22 44.35 -18.59
CA GLN A 236 2.60 44.73 -18.24
C GLN A 236 2.93 44.12 -16.89
N PRO A 237 4.23 43.79 -16.62
CA PRO A 237 4.64 43.27 -15.35
C PRO A 237 4.35 44.30 -14.24
N PRO A 238 3.68 43.91 -13.16
CA PRO A 238 3.51 44.77 -11.99
C PRO A 238 4.82 44.98 -11.27
N GLU A 239 4.90 46.04 -10.48
CA GLU A 239 6.08 46.37 -9.68
C GLU A 239 6.46 45.20 -8.78
N GLY A 240 7.77 44.86 -8.75
CA GLY A 240 8.30 43.72 -7.97
C GLY A 240 8.31 42.37 -8.70
N VAL A 241 7.81 42.28 -9.94
CA VAL A 241 7.92 41.08 -10.76
C VAL A 241 9.07 41.20 -11.74
N THR A 242 10.02 40.25 -11.71
CA THR A 242 11.14 40.24 -12.65
C THR A 242 10.67 39.94 -14.09
N ALA A 243 11.43 40.41 -15.09
CA ALA A 243 11.12 40.13 -16.49
C ALA A 243 11.04 38.60 -16.75
N THR A 244 11.93 37.81 -16.15
CA THR A 244 11.94 36.35 -16.29
C THR A 244 10.70 35.70 -15.69
N ASP A 245 10.25 36.18 -14.52
CA ASP A 245 9.05 35.65 -13.89
C ASP A 245 7.79 36.06 -14.67
N TRP A 246 7.79 37.28 -15.22
CA TRP A 246 6.70 37.73 -16.10
C TRP A 246 6.61 36.94 -17.40
N GLU A 247 7.73 36.61 -18.01
CA GLU A 247 7.74 35.71 -19.18
C GLU A 247 7.12 34.36 -18.85
N ARG A 248 7.45 33.78 -17.69
CA ARG A 248 6.82 32.53 -17.22
C ARG A 248 5.32 32.69 -17.04
N VAL A 249 4.88 33.78 -16.41
CA VAL A 249 3.44 34.09 -16.27
C VAL A 249 2.74 34.19 -17.61
N MET A 250 3.36 34.86 -18.59
CA MET A 250 2.80 35.01 -19.95
C MET A 250 2.81 33.68 -20.72
N GLN A 251 3.81 32.83 -20.58
CA GLN A 251 3.83 31.48 -21.14
C GLN A 251 2.69 30.62 -20.57
N VAL A 252 2.42 30.70 -19.27
CA VAL A 252 1.30 30.01 -18.63
C VAL A 252 -0.03 30.52 -19.20
N ARG A 253 -0.21 31.83 -19.33
CA ARG A 253 -1.40 32.43 -19.94
C ARG A 253 -1.59 31.96 -21.38
N GLN A 254 -0.53 31.90 -22.17
CA GLN A 254 -0.58 31.42 -23.55
C GLN A 254 -0.97 29.93 -23.60
N ALA A 255 -0.41 29.12 -22.73
CA ALA A 255 -0.80 27.71 -22.60
C ALA A 255 -2.27 27.53 -22.19
N GLU A 256 -2.80 28.39 -21.30
CA GLU A 256 -4.21 28.39 -20.91
C GLU A 256 -5.15 28.75 -22.09
N THR A 257 -4.72 29.63 -23.00
CA THR A 257 -5.51 30.04 -24.16
C THR A 257 -5.42 29.05 -25.31
N THR A 258 -4.30 28.31 -25.44
CA THR A 258 -4.07 27.39 -26.57
C THR A 258 -4.45 25.94 -26.21
N THR A 259 -4.46 25.57 -24.93
CA THR A 259 -4.79 24.21 -24.50
C THR A 259 -6.20 24.19 -23.93
N SER A 260 -7.10 23.40 -24.52
CA SER A 260 -8.46 23.28 -23.99
C SER A 260 -8.45 22.67 -22.58
N ALA A 261 -9.42 23.08 -21.75
CA ALA A 261 -9.56 22.51 -20.40
C ALA A 261 -9.72 20.98 -20.41
N GLU A 262 -10.23 20.42 -21.52
CA GLU A 262 -10.37 18.99 -21.72
C GLU A 262 -9.02 18.33 -22.03
N GLN A 263 -8.15 18.95 -22.82
CA GLN A 263 -6.79 18.45 -23.06
C GLN A 263 -5.95 18.46 -21.79
N LEU A 264 -6.04 19.52 -20.96
CA LEU A 264 -5.38 19.59 -19.66
C LEU A 264 -5.88 18.50 -18.68
N ARG A 265 -7.18 18.16 -18.77
CA ARG A 265 -7.73 17.04 -17.99
C ARG A 265 -7.17 15.68 -18.42
N ARG A 266 -7.03 15.46 -19.74
CA ARG A 266 -6.51 14.19 -20.30
C ARG A 266 -5.03 13.99 -20.00
N LEU A 267 -4.24 15.05 -20.00
CA LEU A 267 -2.79 14.97 -19.77
C LEU A 267 -2.41 14.67 -18.31
N GLY A 268 -3.28 14.98 -17.35
CA GLY A 268 -3.05 14.79 -15.92
C GLY A 268 -1.89 15.63 -15.34
N PRO A 269 -1.74 15.64 -14.01
CA PRO A 269 -0.62 16.31 -13.37
C PRO A 269 0.68 15.53 -13.53
N GLN A 270 1.81 16.21 -13.50
CA GLN A 270 3.16 15.64 -13.57
C GLN A 270 4.00 16.11 -12.39
N VAL A 271 4.95 15.27 -11.98
CA VAL A 271 6.01 15.63 -11.03
C VAL A 271 7.25 15.95 -11.84
N GLN A 272 7.84 17.12 -11.62
CA GLN A 272 9.05 17.54 -12.29
C GLN A 272 10.29 16.93 -11.60
N PRO A 273 11.41 16.74 -12.33
CA PRO A 273 12.69 16.41 -11.68
C PRO A 273 13.02 17.40 -10.56
N GLY A 274 13.44 16.91 -9.41
CA GLY A 274 13.67 17.73 -8.22
C GLY A 274 12.43 18.14 -7.44
N GLU A 275 11.23 17.65 -7.81
CA GLU A 275 10.02 17.79 -7.02
C GLU A 275 9.63 16.48 -6.33
N VAL A 276 9.09 16.59 -5.12
CA VAL A 276 8.46 15.50 -4.38
C VAL A 276 7.04 15.93 -4.04
N VAL A 277 6.08 15.18 -4.54
CA VAL A 277 4.67 15.40 -4.24
C VAL A 277 4.21 14.34 -3.25
N ALA A 278 3.70 14.76 -2.12
CA ALA A 278 3.16 13.89 -1.09
C ALA A 278 1.71 14.24 -0.78
N SER A 279 0.93 13.23 -0.42
CA SER A 279 -0.40 13.41 0.15
C SER A 279 -0.58 12.42 1.31
N VAL A 280 -1.33 12.83 2.31
CA VAL A 280 -1.60 12.04 3.50
C VAL A 280 -3.07 12.21 3.89
N ASP A 281 -3.66 11.12 4.35
CA ASP A 281 -5.09 11.06 4.71
C ASP A 281 -5.33 9.97 5.76
N GLU A 282 -6.54 9.95 6.31
CA GLU A 282 -6.98 8.91 7.24
C GLU A 282 -8.21 8.19 6.70
N ILE A 283 -8.34 6.91 7.05
CA ILE A 283 -9.50 6.13 6.72
C ILE A 283 -10.04 5.38 7.93
N GLN A 284 -11.35 5.47 8.15
CA GLN A 284 -12.02 4.83 9.26
C GLN A 284 -12.59 3.47 8.85
N VAL A 285 -12.35 2.46 9.69
CA VAL A 285 -12.85 1.09 9.57
C VAL A 285 -13.70 0.74 10.78
N ARG A 286 -14.81 0.03 10.57
CA ARG A 286 -15.72 -0.37 11.66
C ARG A 286 -15.08 -1.44 12.55
N ARG A 287 -15.19 -1.26 13.88
CA ARG A 287 -14.84 -2.28 14.88
C ARG A 287 -16.04 -3.17 15.22
N PRO A 288 -15.81 -4.37 15.76
CA PRO A 288 -16.88 -5.25 16.23
C PRO A 288 -17.78 -4.62 17.31
N GLN A 289 -17.21 -3.72 18.13
CA GLN A 289 -17.95 -3.00 19.15
C GLN A 289 -18.77 -1.87 18.51
N LYS A 290 -20.07 -1.83 18.80
CA LYS A 290 -20.99 -0.80 18.28
C LYS A 290 -20.44 0.61 18.49
N ARG A 291 -20.50 1.45 17.44
CA ARG A 291 -20.12 2.88 17.42
C ARG A 291 -18.62 3.18 17.59
N ARG A 292 -17.72 2.22 17.45
CA ARG A 292 -16.27 2.48 17.46
C ARG A 292 -15.69 2.26 16.07
N PHE A 293 -14.77 3.15 15.71
CA PHE A 293 -13.99 3.07 14.48
C PHE A 293 -12.52 2.88 14.82
N LEU A 294 -11.81 2.26 13.93
CA LEU A 294 -10.36 2.21 13.87
C LEU A 294 -9.93 3.21 12.81
N GLU A 295 -8.96 4.04 13.12
CA GLU A 295 -8.36 4.99 12.18
C GLU A 295 -7.04 4.43 11.68
N LEU A 296 -6.88 4.35 10.36
CA LEU A 296 -5.62 4.07 9.70
C LEU A 296 -5.19 5.31 8.94
N GLY A 297 -3.91 5.67 9.10
CA GLY A 297 -3.27 6.64 8.25
C GLY A 297 -2.82 5.99 6.95
N THR A 298 -2.87 6.73 5.87
CA THR A 298 -2.28 6.39 4.57
C THR A 298 -1.53 7.59 4.03
N ALA A 299 -0.46 7.34 3.28
CA ALA A 299 0.21 8.39 2.53
C ALA A 299 0.64 7.88 1.16
N TYR A 300 0.78 8.80 0.25
CA TYR A 300 1.33 8.57 -1.08
C TYR A 300 2.40 9.61 -1.36
N VAL A 301 3.57 9.16 -1.76
CA VAL A 301 4.71 10.01 -2.13
C VAL A 301 5.10 9.67 -3.56
N ARG A 302 5.34 10.68 -4.38
CA ARG A 302 5.74 10.54 -5.77
C ARG A 302 6.87 11.49 -6.12
N THR A 303 7.85 10.94 -6.83
CA THR A 303 8.93 11.68 -7.51
C THR A 303 8.81 11.48 -9.03
N ALA A 304 9.71 12.09 -9.80
CA ALA A 304 9.79 11.80 -11.23
C ALA A 304 10.12 10.32 -11.51
N ASP A 305 10.87 9.67 -10.61
CA ASP A 305 11.43 8.33 -10.79
C ASP A 305 10.50 7.21 -10.30
N GLY A 306 9.54 7.50 -9.42
CA GLY A 306 8.66 6.47 -8.88
C GLY A 306 7.70 6.98 -7.81
N TYR A 307 7.08 6.04 -7.12
CA TYR A 307 6.12 6.34 -6.05
C TYR A 307 6.24 5.38 -4.87
N ARG A 308 5.63 5.75 -3.75
CA ARG A 308 5.52 4.91 -2.56
C ARG A 308 4.20 5.14 -1.84
N TYR A 309 3.49 4.06 -1.54
CA TYR A 309 2.38 4.05 -0.60
C TYR A 309 2.88 3.75 0.81
N LEU A 310 2.30 4.41 1.80
CA LEU A 310 2.52 4.15 3.23
C LEU A 310 1.16 3.89 3.88
N SER A 311 1.13 3.03 4.89
CA SER A 311 -0.09 2.80 5.68
C SER A 311 0.24 2.34 7.09
N GLY A 312 -0.67 2.54 8.03
CA GLY A 312 -0.50 2.10 9.42
C GLY A 312 -1.21 2.99 10.42
N SER A 313 -0.72 3.06 11.65
CA SER A 313 -1.15 4.10 12.57
C SER A 313 -0.73 5.47 12.04
N ILE A 314 -1.49 6.52 12.33
CA ILE A 314 -1.16 7.90 11.88
C ILE A 314 0.26 8.26 12.29
N ALA A 315 0.66 7.94 13.53
CA ALA A 315 2.00 8.24 14.02
C ALA A 315 3.12 7.55 13.22
N LEU A 316 2.93 6.28 12.83
CA LEU A 316 3.89 5.54 12.00
C LEU A 316 3.96 6.15 10.60
N VAL A 317 2.81 6.40 9.98
CA VAL A 317 2.75 6.98 8.62
C VAL A 317 3.41 8.34 8.57
N LEU A 318 3.18 9.22 9.57
CA LEU A 318 3.84 10.53 9.63
C LEU A 318 5.36 10.43 9.83
N SER A 319 5.81 9.44 10.62
CA SER A 319 7.24 9.20 10.81
C SER A 319 7.90 8.68 9.52
N GLN A 320 7.27 7.73 8.86
CA GLN A 320 7.71 7.22 7.55
C GLN A 320 7.68 8.31 6.48
N LEU A 321 6.60 9.09 6.42
CA LEU A 321 6.46 10.19 5.46
C LEU A 321 7.58 11.22 5.63
N PHE A 322 7.85 11.67 6.86
CA PHE A 322 8.93 12.60 7.14
C PHE A 322 10.28 12.07 6.64
N LEU A 323 10.62 10.83 7.01
CA LEU A 323 11.89 10.21 6.62
C LEU A 323 11.98 10.00 5.12
N LEU A 324 10.89 9.58 4.47
CA LEU A 324 10.84 9.38 3.02
C LEU A 324 11.04 10.70 2.28
N LEU A 325 10.41 11.80 2.74
CA LEU A 325 10.63 13.11 2.16
C LEU A 325 12.11 13.55 2.28
N VAL A 326 12.76 13.27 3.43
CA VAL A 326 14.21 13.52 3.61
C VAL A 326 15.05 12.66 2.66
N LEU A 327 14.74 11.37 2.53
CA LEU A 327 15.44 10.45 1.62
C LEU A 327 15.28 10.87 0.15
N CYS A 328 14.18 11.51 -0.21
CA CYS A 328 13.97 12.09 -1.54
C CYS A 328 14.62 13.46 -1.73
N GLY A 329 15.44 13.92 -0.80
CA GLY A 329 16.15 15.20 -0.87
C GLY A 329 15.36 16.41 -0.38
N GLY A 330 14.19 16.20 0.25
CA GLY A 330 13.40 17.29 0.84
C GLY A 330 14.18 18.06 1.90
N GLY A 331 14.05 19.38 1.87
CA GLY A 331 14.79 20.30 2.75
C GLY A 331 16.24 20.57 2.34
N VAL A 332 16.77 19.87 1.33
CA VAL A 332 18.16 20.03 0.85
C VAL A 332 18.21 20.36 -0.64
N SER A 333 17.64 19.52 -1.49
CA SER A 333 17.76 19.63 -2.95
C SER A 333 16.43 19.50 -3.69
N ALA A 334 15.37 18.99 -3.03
CA ALA A 334 14.09 18.77 -3.64
C ALA A 334 13.01 19.73 -3.11
N LYS A 335 12.15 20.19 -4.01
CA LYS A 335 10.93 20.94 -3.66
C LYS A 335 9.86 19.98 -3.20
N VAL A 336 9.34 20.17 -2.00
CA VAL A 336 8.31 19.33 -1.39
C VAL A 336 6.94 20.01 -1.50
N ILE A 337 5.98 19.29 -2.04
CA ILE A 337 4.59 19.69 -2.14
C ILE A 337 3.75 18.68 -1.36
N LEU A 338 3.23 19.10 -0.20
CA LEU A 338 2.30 18.31 0.60
C LEU A 338 0.87 18.72 0.26
N LEU A 339 0.03 17.75 -0.09
CA LEU A 339 -1.39 17.92 -0.37
C LEU A 339 -2.21 17.33 0.79
N GLY A 340 -3.20 18.06 1.27
CA GLY A 340 -4.07 17.61 2.36
C GLY A 340 -5.49 18.14 2.24
N ASP A 341 -6.44 17.46 2.86
CA ASP A 341 -7.87 17.81 2.90
C ASP A 341 -8.19 19.00 3.83
N GLY A 342 -7.18 19.47 4.56
CA GLY A 342 -7.31 20.53 5.57
C GLY A 342 -7.61 20.00 6.97
N ALA A 343 -7.45 18.70 7.23
CA ALA A 343 -7.51 18.16 8.58
C ALA A 343 -6.46 18.81 9.49
N ARG A 344 -6.84 19.01 10.76
CA ARG A 344 -6.00 19.74 11.72
C ARG A 344 -4.67 19.06 11.97
N TRP A 345 -4.64 17.73 12.03
CA TRP A 345 -3.42 16.96 12.29
C TRP A 345 -2.41 17.06 11.14
N ILE A 346 -2.87 17.21 9.87
CA ILE A 346 -1.98 17.43 8.70
C ILE A 346 -1.32 18.80 8.81
N SER A 347 -2.09 19.82 9.16
CA SER A 347 -1.54 21.17 9.37
C SER A 347 -0.54 21.21 10.52
N HIS A 348 -0.80 20.49 11.63
CA HIS A 348 0.14 20.33 12.74
C HIS A 348 1.43 19.64 12.31
N PHE A 349 1.33 18.50 11.61
CA PHE A 349 2.50 17.81 11.08
C PHE A 349 3.34 18.72 10.18
N PHE A 350 2.70 19.47 9.28
CA PHE A 350 3.40 20.42 8.42
C PHE A 350 4.10 21.49 9.24
N GLN A 351 3.41 22.14 10.16
CA GLN A 351 3.96 23.24 10.98
C GLN A 351 5.13 22.77 11.85
N GLU A 352 5.02 21.60 12.47
CA GLU A 352 6.02 21.10 13.41
C GLU A 352 7.24 20.47 12.73
N ARG A 353 7.07 19.93 11.52
CA ARG A 353 8.11 19.10 10.90
C ARG A 353 8.66 19.64 9.59
N LEU A 354 7.86 20.38 8.82
CA LEU A 354 8.20 20.72 7.44
C LEU A 354 8.27 22.23 7.19
N ALA A 355 7.53 23.06 7.93
CA ALA A 355 7.37 24.49 7.64
C ALA A 355 8.68 25.29 7.61
N GLY A 356 9.73 24.80 8.29
CA GLY A 356 11.07 25.39 8.26
C GLY A 356 11.93 24.96 7.07
N TRP A 357 11.47 24.04 6.23
CA TRP A 357 12.25 23.57 5.10
C TRP A 357 12.27 24.59 3.97
N PRO A 358 13.40 24.77 3.26
CA PRO A 358 13.38 25.49 2.00
C PRO A 358 12.54 24.74 0.97
N TRP A 359 11.83 25.52 0.14
CA TRP A 359 10.99 25.02 -0.97
C TRP A 359 9.93 23.98 -0.58
N VAL A 360 9.34 24.10 0.60
CA VAL A 360 8.21 23.29 1.03
C VAL A 360 6.91 24.08 0.91
N SER A 361 5.82 23.41 0.54
CA SER A 361 4.48 23.99 0.56
C SER A 361 3.43 22.97 0.99
N LEU A 362 2.50 23.40 1.83
CA LEU A 362 1.24 22.69 2.09
C LEU A 362 0.16 23.31 1.20
N ILE A 363 -0.55 22.46 0.48
CA ILE A 363 -1.63 22.87 -0.42
C ILE A 363 -2.92 22.20 0.04
N LEU A 364 -3.94 23.00 0.28
CA LEU A 364 -5.29 22.50 0.53
C LEU A 364 -5.82 21.83 -0.74
N ASP A 365 -6.37 20.65 -0.62
CA ASP A 365 -7.02 19.97 -1.73
C ASP A 365 -8.19 20.80 -2.27
N TRP A 366 -8.15 21.10 -3.56
CA TRP A 366 -9.20 21.89 -4.23
C TRP A 366 -10.58 21.24 -4.12
N TYR A 367 -10.66 19.92 -4.25
CA TYR A 367 -11.94 19.22 -4.25
C TYR A 367 -12.58 19.23 -2.87
N HIS A 368 -11.77 19.10 -1.81
CA HIS A 368 -12.21 19.23 -0.42
C HIS A 368 -12.60 20.67 -0.08
N CYS A 369 -11.83 21.66 -0.52
CA CYS A 369 -12.18 23.08 -0.37
C CYS A 369 -13.51 23.38 -1.05
N ARG A 370 -13.67 22.97 -2.30
CA ARG A 370 -14.91 23.11 -3.08
C ARG A 370 -16.10 22.44 -2.38
N LYS A 371 -15.92 21.21 -1.90
CA LYS A 371 -16.96 20.46 -1.17
C LYS A 371 -17.37 21.19 0.10
N LYS A 372 -16.42 21.67 0.91
CA LYS A 372 -16.71 22.43 2.13
C LYS A 372 -17.50 23.73 1.83
N CYS A 373 -17.13 24.47 0.78
CA CYS A 373 -17.89 25.62 0.31
C CYS A 373 -19.30 25.22 -0.11
N TYR A 374 -19.45 24.13 -0.89
CA TYR A 374 -20.76 23.63 -1.32
C TYR A 374 -21.66 23.26 -0.15
N ASP A 375 -21.14 22.53 0.83
CA ASP A 375 -21.88 22.03 2.00
C ASP A 375 -22.34 23.22 2.87
N LEU A 376 -21.45 24.17 3.19
CA LEU A 376 -21.78 25.30 4.03
C LEU A 376 -22.67 26.32 3.33
N THR A 377 -22.48 26.62 2.04
CA THR A 377 -23.39 27.51 1.28
C THR A 377 -24.81 26.95 1.24
N SER A 378 -25.00 25.64 1.28
CA SER A 378 -26.31 25.00 1.43
C SER A 378 -27.04 25.34 2.72
N LEU A 379 -26.26 25.60 3.76
CA LEU A 379 -26.76 25.91 5.11
C LEU A 379 -26.96 27.41 5.36
N ILE A 380 -26.32 28.28 4.54
CA ILE A 380 -26.38 29.75 4.72
C ILE A 380 -27.30 30.44 3.73
N CYS A 381 -27.61 29.85 2.56
CA CYS A 381 -28.41 30.49 1.52
C CYS A 381 -29.90 30.09 1.55
N TYR A 382 -30.79 31.03 1.21
CA TYR A 382 -32.19 30.76 0.91
C TYR A 382 -32.36 30.35 -0.54
N GLY A 383 -32.69 29.09 -0.80
CA GLY A 383 -33.01 28.58 -2.11
C GLY A 383 -31.82 28.24 -3.00
N ARG A 384 -32.11 27.54 -4.11
CA ARG A 384 -31.07 27.02 -5.01
C ARG A 384 -30.36 28.10 -5.82
N LYS A 385 -31.10 29.20 -6.21
CA LYS A 385 -30.54 30.28 -7.03
C LYS A 385 -29.49 31.05 -6.25
N ALA A 386 -29.81 31.54 -5.04
CA ALA A 386 -28.88 32.27 -4.18
C ALA A 386 -27.65 31.43 -3.84
N LYS A 387 -27.84 30.12 -3.58
CA LYS A 387 -26.71 29.21 -3.39
C LYS A 387 -25.80 29.13 -4.61
N ALA A 388 -26.36 28.96 -5.80
CA ALA A 388 -25.58 28.81 -7.01
C ALA A 388 -24.78 30.09 -7.34
N GLU A 389 -25.38 31.26 -7.15
CA GLU A 389 -24.74 32.57 -7.34
C GLU A 389 -23.59 32.78 -6.36
N LEU A 390 -23.84 32.63 -5.06
CA LEU A 390 -22.81 32.80 -4.03
C LEU A 390 -21.67 31.77 -4.21
N LEU A 391 -21.99 30.50 -4.40
CA LEU A 391 -21.00 29.45 -4.61
C LEU A 391 -20.15 29.69 -5.88
N GLY A 392 -20.77 30.16 -6.97
CA GLY A 392 -20.06 30.50 -8.21
C GLY A 392 -19.03 31.61 -8.01
N LEU A 393 -19.42 32.66 -7.28
CA LEU A 393 -18.52 33.79 -6.95
C LEU A 393 -17.35 33.27 -6.05
N LEU A 394 -17.65 32.60 -4.96
CA LEU A 394 -16.63 32.06 -4.05
C LEU A 394 -15.62 31.16 -4.77
N LEU A 395 -16.11 30.17 -5.53
CA LEU A 395 -15.24 29.24 -6.22
C LEU A 395 -14.41 29.93 -7.33
N SER A 396 -14.93 30.97 -7.98
CA SER A 396 -14.18 31.75 -8.94
C SER A 396 -12.96 32.44 -8.33
N HIS A 397 -13.13 33.05 -7.15
CA HIS A 397 -12.05 33.71 -6.42
C HIS A 397 -11.08 32.69 -5.82
N LEU A 398 -11.57 31.67 -5.15
CA LEU A 398 -10.73 30.62 -4.55
C LEU A 398 -9.91 29.86 -5.59
N TRP A 399 -10.46 29.67 -6.82
CA TRP A 399 -9.72 29.04 -7.93
C TRP A 399 -8.50 29.85 -8.36
N ARG A 400 -8.54 31.17 -8.19
CA ARG A 400 -7.43 32.09 -8.45
C ARG A 400 -6.55 32.34 -7.24
N GLY A 401 -6.86 31.75 -6.07
CA GLY A 401 -6.13 31.98 -4.82
C GLY A 401 -6.50 33.29 -4.11
N GLN A 402 -7.57 33.95 -4.56
CA GLN A 402 -8.08 35.23 -4.02
C GLN A 402 -8.95 34.96 -2.80
N VAL A 403 -8.31 34.59 -1.67
CA VAL A 403 -9.03 34.17 -0.47
C VAL A 403 -9.62 35.39 0.28
N ALA A 404 -8.96 36.55 0.24
CA ALA A 404 -9.45 37.77 0.86
C ALA A 404 -10.78 38.17 0.25
N GLU A 405 -10.83 38.27 -1.08
CA GLU A 405 -12.02 38.60 -1.84
C GLU A 405 -13.17 37.61 -1.62
N ALA A 406 -12.84 36.31 -1.50
CA ALA A 406 -13.84 35.30 -1.15
C ALA A 406 -14.42 35.50 0.27
N ILE A 407 -13.61 35.95 1.22
CA ILE A 407 -14.07 36.28 2.58
C ILE A 407 -14.91 37.57 2.55
N ASP A 408 -14.49 38.60 1.82
CA ASP A 408 -15.23 39.87 1.69
C ASP A 408 -16.64 39.60 1.12
N ILE A 409 -16.77 38.75 0.10
CA ILE A 409 -18.08 38.34 -0.45
C ILE A 409 -18.96 37.67 0.61
N LEU A 410 -18.37 36.84 1.51
CA LEU A 410 -19.12 36.21 2.60
C LEU A 410 -19.56 37.21 3.64
N GLU A 411 -18.72 38.20 3.97
CA GLU A 411 -19.08 39.29 4.89
C GLU A 411 -20.19 40.19 4.29
N GLU A 412 -20.13 40.51 3.02
CA GLU A 412 -21.20 41.23 2.31
C GLU A 412 -22.52 40.43 2.26
N TYR A 413 -22.44 39.10 2.25
CA TYR A 413 -23.61 38.22 2.29
C TYR A 413 -24.23 38.09 3.70
N ARG A 414 -23.57 38.52 4.76
CA ARG A 414 -23.94 38.39 6.16
C ARG A 414 -25.39 38.85 6.46
N PRO A 415 -25.91 39.98 5.94
CA PRO A 415 -27.30 40.40 6.18
C PRO A 415 -28.35 39.47 5.56
N GLN A 416 -27.96 38.67 4.57
CA GLN A 416 -28.88 37.81 3.78
C GLN A 416 -28.81 36.35 4.23
N THR A 417 -27.92 35.99 5.16
CA THR A 417 -27.74 34.59 5.57
C THR A 417 -28.87 34.10 6.45
N LYS A 418 -29.27 32.85 6.25
CA LYS A 418 -30.23 32.18 7.17
C LYS A 418 -29.55 31.55 8.39
N ASN A 419 -28.22 31.47 8.42
CA ASN A 419 -27.46 30.86 9.51
C ASN A 419 -26.09 31.52 9.69
N LEU A 420 -25.98 32.44 10.63
CA LEU A 420 -24.77 33.17 10.96
C LEU A 420 -23.65 32.27 11.44
N GLU A 421 -23.94 31.30 12.29
CA GLU A 421 -22.94 30.36 12.79
C GLU A 421 -22.22 29.60 11.68
N LYS A 422 -22.97 29.15 10.67
CA LYS A 422 -22.41 28.45 9.51
C LYS A 422 -21.67 29.36 8.54
N LEU A 423 -22.07 30.61 8.45
CA LEU A 423 -21.33 31.62 7.72
C LEU A 423 -19.97 31.90 8.39
N ASP A 424 -19.96 32.11 9.70
CA ASP A 424 -18.74 32.32 10.49
C ASP A 424 -17.82 31.08 10.46
N GLU A 425 -18.40 29.87 10.44
CA GLU A 425 -17.64 28.63 10.24
C GLU A 425 -16.91 28.65 8.88
N LEU A 426 -17.57 29.06 7.79
CA LEU A 426 -16.96 29.11 6.46
C LEU A 426 -15.87 30.19 6.38
N ILE A 427 -16.12 31.37 6.89
CA ILE A 427 -15.12 32.45 6.96
C ILE A 427 -13.90 32.00 7.75
N THR A 428 -14.11 31.46 8.94
CA THR A 428 -13.02 30.93 9.78
C THR A 428 -12.27 29.79 9.10
N TYR A 429 -12.96 28.92 8.37
CA TYR A 429 -12.33 27.83 7.61
C TYR A 429 -11.40 28.35 6.54
N LEU A 430 -11.83 29.35 5.75
CA LEU A 430 -11.04 29.95 4.68
C LEU A 430 -9.87 30.76 5.24
N ASP A 431 -10.12 31.57 6.26
CA ASP A 431 -9.08 32.41 6.85
C ASP A 431 -7.93 31.59 7.46
N LYS A 432 -8.25 30.55 8.26
CA LYS A 432 -7.23 29.65 8.84
C LYS A 432 -6.42 28.90 7.79
N ARG A 433 -6.94 28.73 6.57
CA ARG A 433 -6.28 27.99 5.47
C ARG A 433 -5.82 28.90 4.34
N ARG A 434 -5.90 30.19 4.51
CA ARG A 434 -5.48 31.21 3.53
C ARG A 434 -4.11 30.92 2.93
N ALA A 435 -3.15 30.56 3.78
CA ALA A 435 -1.78 30.24 3.38
C ALA A 435 -1.64 28.94 2.55
N TYR A 436 -2.65 28.09 2.55
CA TYR A 436 -2.65 26.77 1.90
C TYR A 436 -3.52 26.73 0.64
N ILE A 437 -4.17 27.83 0.30
CA ILE A 437 -5.01 27.98 -0.90
C ILE A 437 -4.19 28.73 -1.97
N PRO A 438 -3.52 28.02 -2.88
CA PRO A 438 -2.74 28.65 -3.95
C PRO A 438 -3.63 29.08 -5.10
N ASN A 439 -3.04 29.70 -6.13
CA ASN A 439 -3.69 29.87 -7.41
C ASN A 439 -3.81 28.51 -8.12
N TYR A 440 -4.93 27.81 -7.94
CA TYR A 440 -5.19 26.49 -8.56
C TYR A 440 -5.27 26.57 -10.08
N ARG A 441 -5.71 27.70 -10.65
CA ARG A 441 -5.76 27.93 -12.08
C ARG A 441 -4.37 27.83 -12.69
N GLN A 442 -3.39 28.55 -12.12
CA GLN A 442 -2.01 28.52 -12.58
C GLN A 442 -1.39 27.14 -12.39
N ARG A 443 -1.59 26.53 -11.22
CA ARG A 443 -1.08 25.18 -10.96
C ARG A 443 -1.57 24.17 -11.98
N ARG A 444 -2.86 24.25 -12.34
CA ARG A 444 -3.45 23.36 -13.33
C ARG A 444 -2.90 23.61 -14.74
N ALA A 445 -2.73 24.87 -15.14
CA ALA A 445 -2.12 25.22 -16.42
C ALA A 445 -0.68 24.70 -16.53
N GLN A 446 0.06 24.70 -15.42
CA GLN A 446 1.40 24.12 -15.30
C GLN A 446 1.42 22.60 -15.10
N ARG A 447 0.28 21.92 -15.18
CA ARG A 447 0.12 20.48 -14.93
C ARG A 447 0.57 20.04 -13.53
N GLN A 448 0.50 20.94 -12.56
CA GLN A 448 0.83 20.63 -11.15
C GLN A 448 -0.39 20.07 -10.42
N TYR A 449 -0.12 19.34 -9.35
CA TYR A 449 -1.17 18.77 -8.50
C TYR A 449 -1.97 19.87 -7.77
N ILE A 450 -3.30 19.71 -7.77
CA ILE A 450 -4.26 20.58 -7.09
C ILE A 450 -5.12 19.84 -6.07
N GLY A 451 -4.96 18.52 -5.98
CA GLY A 451 -5.76 17.67 -5.11
C GLY A 451 -5.03 16.39 -4.73
N SER A 452 -5.53 15.73 -3.69
CA SER A 452 -4.98 14.55 -3.03
C SER A 452 -5.52 13.22 -3.58
N ALA A 453 -6.08 13.20 -4.79
CA ALA A 453 -6.75 12.03 -5.38
C ALA A 453 -5.90 10.72 -5.32
N HIS A 454 -4.57 10.82 -5.30
CA HIS A 454 -3.71 9.64 -5.22
C HIS A 454 -3.76 8.96 -3.84
N VAL A 455 -3.82 9.72 -2.73
CA VAL A 455 -3.98 9.13 -1.40
C VAL A 455 -5.41 8.63 -1.19
N GLU A 456 -6.42 9.32 -1.74
CA GLU A 456 -7.80 8.82 -1.75
C GLU A 456 -7.87 7.46 -2.49
N LYS A 457 -7.18 7.34 -3.64
CA LYS A 457 -7.04 6.07 -4.34
C LYS A 457 -6.25 5.05 -3.52
N GLY A 458 -5.22 5.47 -2.79
CA GLY A 458 -4.50 4.66 -1.82
C GLY A 458 -5.43 4.13 -0.72
N ASN A 459 -6.27 4.98 -0.15
CA ASN A 459 -7.30 4.61 0.83
C ASN A 459 -8.24 3.53 0.29
N ASP A 460 -8.69 3.68 -0.97
CA ASP A 460 -9.53 2.68 -1.63
C ASP A 460 -8.78 1.34 -1.79
N LEU A 461 -7.59 1.37 -2.37
CA LEU A 461 -6.81 0.18 -2.70
C LEU A 461 -6.29 -0.57 -1.47
N ILE A 462 -5.82 0.16 -0.45
CA ILE A 462 -5.19 -0.43 0.74
C ILE A 462 -6.24 -0.91 1.72
N VAL A 463 -7.31 -0.14 1.92
CA VAL A 463 -8.24 -0.36 3.02
C VAL A 463 -9.68 -0.56 2.54
N ALA A 464 -10.28 0.41 1.81
CA ALA A 464 -11.73 0.44 1.61
C ALA A 464 -12.22 -0.77 0.83
N ARG A 465 -11.54 -1.12 -0.25
CA ARG A 465 -11.86 -2.23 -1.14
C ARG A 465 -12.06 -3.55 -0.42
N ARG A 466 -11.25 -3.79 0.62
CA ARG A 466 -11.31 -5.03 1.40
C ARG A 466 -12.08 -4.88 2.70
N GLN A 467 -12.04 -3.72 3.33
CA GLN A 467 -12.45 -3.59 4.73
C GLN A 467 -13.73 -2.78 4.95
N LYS A 468 -14.22 -2.04 3.93
CA LYS A 468 -15.41 -1.18 4.09
C LYS A 468 -16.67 -1.71 3.41
N HIS A 469 -16.60 -2.84 2.71
CA HIS A 469 -17.75 -3.42 2.03
C HIS A 469 -18.61 -4.32 2.94
N GLN A 470 -19.91 -4.46 2.63
CA GLN A 470 -20.82 -5.44 3.19
C GLN A 470 -20.98 -5.43 4.73
N GLY A 471 -20.81 -4.26 5.37
CA GLY A 471 -21.00 -4.17 6.83
C GLY A 471 -19.92 -4.88 7.66
N MET A 472 -18.78 -5.17 7.08
CA MET A 472 -17.67 -5.86 7.76
C MET A 472 -17.17 -5.10 8.98
N HIS A 473 -16.77 -5.85 10.00
CA HIS A 473 -16.14 -5.35 11.21
C HIS A 473 -14.77 -6.01 11.39
N TRP A 474 -13.80 -5.25 11.85
CA TRP A 474 -12.41 -5.68 11.90
C TRP A 474 -11.79 -5.47 13.28
N SER A 475 -11.04 -6.46 13.75
CA SER A 475 -10.11 -6.21 14.84
C SER A 475 -8.99 -5.29 14.36
N GLU A 476 -8.45 -4.51 15.26
CA GLU A 476 -7.32 -3.60 14.97
C GLU A 476 -6.14 -4.36 14.36
N GLN A 477 -5.78 -5.48 14.98
CA GLN A 477 -4.68 -6.33 14.54
C GLN A 477 -4.86 -6.81 13.09
N THR A 478 -6.04 -7.37 12.75
CA THR A 478 -6.28 -7.90 11.40
C THR A 478 -6.35 -6.79 10.36
N SER A 479 -6.97 -5.65 10.71
CA SER A 479 -7.06 -4.48 9.82
C SER A 479 -5.68 -3.92 9.47
N HIS A 480 -4.83 -3.70 10.47
CA HIS A 480 -3.46 -3.24 10.26
C HIS A 480 -2.61 -4.25 9.48
N ALA A 481 -2.80 -5.54 9.74
CA ALA A 481 -2.07 -6.60 9.05
C ALA A 481 -2.43 -6.67 7.56
N LEU A 482 -3.72 -6.61 7.22
CA LEU A 482 -4.17 -6.55 5.83
C LEU A 482 -3.63 -5.30 5.12
N ALA A 483 -3.69 -4.15 5.79
CA ALA A 483 -3.15 -2.90 5.24
C ALA A 483 -1.63 -2.99 4.99
N ALA A 484 -0.86 -3.63 5.89
CA ALA A 484 0.57 -3.86 5.72
C ALA A 484 0.88 -4.72 4.49
N LEU A 485 0.23 -5.87 4.39
CA LEU A 485 0.38 -6.79 3.25
C LEU A 485 -0.05 -6.14 1.93
N ARG A 486 -1.16 -5.39 1.95
CA ARG A 486 -1.64 -4.68 0.75
C ARG A 486 -0.68 -3.57 0.31
N THR A 487 -0.14 -2.82 1.25
CA THR A 487 0.86 -1.77 0.96
C THR A 487 2.14 -2.37 0.39
N LEU A 488 2.59 -3.51 0.94
CA LEU A 488 3.73 -4.26 0.41
C LEU A 488 3.49 -4.67 -1.05
N LEU A 489 2.30 -5.20 -1.36
CA LEU A 489 1.91 -5.61 -2.72
C LEU A 489 1.88 -4.42 -3.68
N LEU A 490 1.27 -3.29 -3.27
CA LEU A 490 1.14 -2.09 -4.11
C LEU A 490 2.47 -1.38 -4.36
N ASN A 491 3.48 -1.63 -3.54
CA ASN A 491 4.84 -1.11 -3.70
C ASN A 491 5.80 -2.09 -4.36
N ASP A 492 5.30 -3.16 -5.00
CA ASP A 492 6.09 -4.21 -5.66
C ASP A 492 7.08 -4.95 -4.74
N GLY A 493 6.82 -4.92 -3.42
CA GLY A 493 7.66 -5.57 -2.42
C GLY A 493 7.32 -7.04 -2.14
N TRP A 494 6.30 -7.59 -2.79
CA TRP A 494 5.77 -8.93 -2.51
C TRP A 494 6.81 -10.03 -2.68
N ASP A 495 7.46 -10.09 -3.84
CA ASP A 495 8.46 -11.10 -4.16
C ASP A 495 9.71 -10.96 -3.27
N LEU A 496 10.14 -9.72 -3.00
CA LEU A 496 11.24 -9.46 -2.08
C LEU A 496 10.97 -10.08 -0.70
N TYR A 497 9.77 -9.89 -0.18
CA TYR A 497 9.37 -10.43 1.13
C TYR A 497 9.27 -11.96 1.12
N TRP A 498 8.59 -12.53 0.13
CA TRP A 498 8.33 -13.98 0.13
C TRP A 498 9.51 -14.82 -0.33
N GLN A 499 10.31 -14.36 -1.29
CA GLN A 499 11.45 -15.10 -1.83
C GLN A 499 12.75 -14.81 -1.08
N LYS A 500 13.01 -13.52 -0.75
CA LYS A 500 14.28 -13.10 -0.15
C LYS A 500 14.21 -12.84 1.37
N HIS A 501 13.03 -13.00 1.99
CA HIS A 501 12.78 -12.76 3.42
C HIS A 501 13.11 -11.31 3.87
N GLN A 502 12.98 -10.34 2.99
CA GLN A 502 13.28 -8.95 3.25
C GLN A 502 12.05 -8.07 3.07
N VAL A 503 11.83 -7.13 3.95
CA VAL A 503 10.83 -6.07 3.77
C VAL A 503 11.41 -4.99 2.88
N LEU A 504 10.58 -4.46 1.98
CA LEU A 504 11.00 -3.41 1.05
C LEU A 504 11.44 -2.16 1.81
N PRO A 505 12.67 -1.64 1.60
CA PRO A 505 13.15 -0.43 2.25
C PRO A 505 12.25 0.79 2.00
N LEU A 506 12.30 1.76 2.91
CA LEU A 506 11.45 2.96 2.85
C LEU A 506 11.72 3.84 1.62
N ALA A 507 12.91 3.79 1.04
CA ALA A 507 13.27 4.58 -0.14
C ALA A 507 12.37 4.28 -1.36
N ILE A 508 12.14 5.29 -2.21
CA ILE A 508 11.51 5.07 -3.52
C ILE A 508 12.55 4.39 -4.41
N GLN A 509 12.18 3.24 -4.97
CA GLN A 509 13.02 2.56 -5.96
C GLN A 509 12.76 3.18 -7.33
N THR A 510 13.84 3.48 -8.05
CA THR A 510 13.75 3.85 -9.46
C THR A 510 13.21 2.66 -10.24
N SER A 511 12.14 2.87 -10.99
CA SER A 511 11.65 1.85 -11.94
C SER A 511 12.77 1.60 -12.96
N THR A 512 13.41 0.45 -12.87
CA THR A 512 14.37 -0.03 -13.88
C THR A 512 13.64 -0.42 -15.15
#